data_465653f12e509f999535ba8e9e0e5aeb
#
_entry.id   465653f12e509f999535ba8e9e0e5aeb
#
_cell.length_a   1.000
_cell.length_b   1.000
_cell.length_c   1.000
_cell.angle_alpha   90.00
_cell.angle_beta   90.00
_cell.angle_gamma   90.00
#
_symmetry.space_group_name_H-M   'P 1'
#
loop_
_entity.id
_entity.type
_entity.pdbx_description
1 polymer ?
#
loop_
_entity_poly.entity_id
_entity_poly.type
_entity_poly.pdbx_seq_one_letter_code
_entity_poly.pdbx_strand_id
1 'polypeptide(L)'
;TVSVNELKFSDNDNLASLLITPVEADLFVNLTTIGGVLDANPLETPDATIMPCIEDVRALNLDTLCGGKTSVGTGGMYSKLLSAHRVAQLGVPTAILPGCEPDVIPRLFAGETIGTWVRPEQRTVSRRKYWLAYQADPQGTLYLDTGAADAVRNHGKSLLPGGITEVHGSF
;
A
#
# COMPACT_ATOMS: atom_id res chain seq x y z
N THR A 1 18.42 -13.99 -0.81
CA THR A 1 17.67 -12.80 -1.25
C THR A 1 18.42 -12.15 -2.39
N VAL A 2 17.69 -11.75 -3.42
CA VAL A 2 18.26 -11.22 -4.67
C VAL A 2 18.25 -9.69 -4.73
N SER A 3 17.66 -9.03 -3.76
CA SER A 3 17.60 -7.56 -3.70
C SER A 3 18.33 -7.03 -2.47
N VAL A 4 19.17 -6.03 -2.68
CA VAL A 4 20.00 -5.43 -1.61
C VAL A 4 19.35 -4.16 -1.07
N ASN A 5 18.56 -3.45 -1.88
CA ASN A 5 17.97 -2.17 -1.49
C ASN A 5 16.69 -2.36 -0.68
N GLU A 6 15.83 -3.28 -1.07
CA GLU A 6 14.59 -3.59 -0.36
C GLU A 6 14.85 -4.26 1.00
N LEU A 7 15.95 -5.00 1.11
CA LEU A 7 16.36 -5.66 2.35
C LEU A 7 17.04 -4.72 3.35
N LYS A 8 17.62 -3.60 2.90
CA LYS A 8 18.21 -2.61 3.80
C LYS A 8 17.19 -1.99 4.76
N PHE A 9 15.91 -2.11 4.47
CA PHE A 9 14.85 -1.45 5.22
C PHE A 9 13.92 -2.40 5.97
N SER A 10 14.19 -3.71 6.01
CA SER A 10 13.40 -4.73 6.76
C SER A 10 11.88 -4.66 6.55
N ASP A 11 11.41 -4.06 5.46
CA ASP A 11 9.98 -3.90 5.20
C ASP A 11 9.45 -5.07 4.36
N ASN A 12 9.16 -6.18 5.05
CA ASN A 12 8.56 -7.35 4.43
C ASN A 12 7.18 -7.08 3.86
N ASP A 13 6.45 -6.12 4.42
CA ASP A 13 5.10 -5.74 3.97
C ASP A 13 5.20 -5.10 2.57
N ASN A 14 6.18 -4.21 2.38
CA ASN A 14 6.45 -3.61 1.07
C ASN A 14 6.86 -4.68 0.05
N LEU A 15 7.83 -5.53 0.38
CA LEU A 15 8.28 -6.61 -0.49
C LEU A 15 7.13 -7.53 -0.89
N ALA A 16 6.29 -7.94 0.07
CA ALA A 16 5.13 -8.78 -0.20
C ALA A 16 4.12 -8.10 -1.16
N SER A 17 3.88 -6.79 -0.99
CA SER A 17 3.00 -6.04 -1.90
C SER A 17 3.50 -6.03 -3.36
N LEU A 18 4.82 -6.01 -3.58
CA LEU A 18 5.42 -6.07 -4.91
C LEU A 18 5.29 -7.44 -5.56
N LEU A 19 5.21 -8.51 -4.77
CA LEU A 19 5.06 -9.89 -5.28
C LEU A 19 3.65 -10.22 -5.75
N ILE A 20 2.63 -9.44 -5.38
CA ILE A 20 1.23 -9.65 -5.78
C ILE A 20 1.09 -9.81 -7.30
N THR A 21 1.75 -8.96 -8.07
CA THR A 21 1.68 -8.99 -9.53
C THR A 21 2.37 -10.22 -10.15
N PRO A 22 3.62 -10.57 -9.79
CA PRO A 22 4.29 -11.75 -10.36
C PRO A 22 3.61 -13.07 -10.04
N VAL A 23 2.99 -13.20 -8.85
CA VAL A 23 2.32 -14.44 -8.44
C VAL A 23 0.83 -14.46 -8.80
N GLU A 24 0.31 -13.37 -9.38
CA GLU A 24 -1.11 -13.21 -9.74
C GLU A 24 -2.07 -13.50 -8.58
N ALA A 25 -1.75 -12.99 -7.39
CA ALA A 25 -2.52 -13.24 -6.19
C ALA A 25 -3.92 -12.60 -6.25
N ASP A 26 -4.93 -13.33 -5.78
CA ASP A 26 -6.31 -12.86 -5.65
C ASP A 26 -6.63 -12.28 -4.26
N LEU A 27 -5.76 -12.54 -3.29
CA LEU A 27 -5.88 -12.07 -1.92
C LEU A 27 -4.49 -11.84 -1.34
N PHE A 28 -4.31 -10.71 -0.66
CA PHE A 28 -3.15 -10.44 0.17
C PHE A 28 -3.50 -10.64 1.64
N VAL A 29 -2.82 -11.57 2.31
CA VAL A 29 -2.97 -11.80 3.75
C VAL A 29 -1.75 -11.26 4.47
N ASN A 30 -1.96 -10.33 5.40
CA ASN A 30 -0.94 -9.77 6.25
C ASN A 30 -1.19 -10.15 7.71
N LEU A 31 -0.26 -10.88 8.31
CA LEU A 31 -0.36 -11.30 9.69
C LEU A 31 0.27 -10.26 10.62
N THR A 32 -0.45 -9.90 11.68
CA THR A 32 -0.02 -8.92 12.68
C THR A 32 -0.06 -9.51 14.09
N THR A 33 0.64 -8.90 15.02
CA THR A 33 0.62 -9.30 16.44
C THR A 33 -0.60 -8.81 17.20
N ILE A 34 -1.36 -7.85 16.64
CA ILE A 34 -2.62 -7.33 17.18
C ILE A 34 -3.80 -7.84 16.38
N GLY A 35 -5.00 -7.74 16.92
CA GLY A 35 -6.21 -8.34 16.34
C GLY A 35 -6.60 -7.85 14.95
N GLY A 36 -6.08 -6.70 14.52
CA GLY A 36 -6.40 -6.04 13.26
C GLY A 36 -6.00 -4.58 13.30
N VAL A 37 -6.55 -3.75 12.41
CA VAL A 37 -6.36 -2.29 12.42
C VAL A 37 -7.31 -1.68 13.43
N LEU A 38 -6.77 -0.90 14.36
CA LEU A 38 -7.55 -0.16 15.35
C LEU A 38 -8.00 1.20 14.80
N ASP A 39 -9.10 1.72 15.29
CA ASP A 39 -9.67 3.02 14.92
C ASP A 39 -8.92 4.22 15.53
N ALA A 40 -8.04 3.95 16.51
CA ALA A 40 -7.15 4.93 17.14
C ALA A 40 -5.83 4.28 17.58
N ASN A 41 -4.86 5.13 17.93
CA ASN A 41 -3.60 4.65 18.52
C ASN A 41 -3.84 4.07 19.91
N PRO A 42 -3.58 2.78 20.17
CA PRO A 42 -3.85 2.14 21.45
C PRO A 42 -3.00 2.70 22.61
N LEU A 43 -1.89 3.38 22.31
CA LEU A 43 -1.07 4.05 23.34
C LEU A 43 -1.72 5.34 23.86
N GLU A 44 -2.57 5.97 23.05
CA GLU A 44 -3.28 7.20 23.38
C GLU A 44 -4.74 6.94 23.77
N THR A 45 -5.33 5.89 23.17
CA THR A 45 -6.73 5.51 23.35
C THR A 45 -6.80 4.01 23.69
N PRO A 46 -6.77 3.67 25.01
CA PRO A 46 -6.80 2.25 25.45
C PRO A 46 -8.04 1.48 24.99
N ASP A 47 -9.16 2.18 24.76
CA ASP A 47 -10.43 1.60 24.34
C ASP A 47 -10.59 1.54 22.80
N ALA A 48 -9.47 1.71 22.05
CA ALA A 48 -9.48 1.62 20.60
C ALA A 48 -10.02 0.26 20.14
N THR A 49 -10.91 0.27 19.15
CA THR A 49 -11.60 -0.92 18.63
C THR A 49 -11.11 -1.32 17.25
N ILE A 50 -11.21 -2.62 16.93
CA ILE A 50 -10.80 -3.12 15.61
C ILE A 50 -11.81 -2.63 14.57
N MET A 51 -11.33 -2.03 13.50
CA MET A 51 -12.09 -1.73 12.30
C MET A 51 -12.26 -3.01 11.47
N PRO A 52 -13.47 -3.57 11.34
CA PRO A 52 -13.65 -4.82 10.61
C PRO A 52 -13.45 -4.65 9.10
N CYS A 53 -13.66 -3.43 8.57
CA CYS A 53 -13.51 -3.13 7.15
C CYS A 53 -12.98 -1.72 6.94
N ILE A 54 -12.07 -1.58 5.97
CA ILE A 54 -11.55 -0.31 5.48
C ILE A 54 -11.92 -0.21 4.00
N GLU A 55 -12.75 0.78 3.66
CA GLU A 55 -13.20 1.02 2.28
C GLU A 55 -12.14 1.71 1.44
N ASP A 56 -11.41 2.68 2.02
CA ASP A 56 -10.33 3.42 1.38
C ASP A 56 -9.27 3.81 2.43
N VAL A 57 -8.08 3.27 2.28
CA VAL A 57 -6.95 3.58 3.17
C VAL A 57 -6.57 5.05 3.13
N ARG A 58 -6.80 5.76 2.02
CA ARG A 58 -6.49 7.19 1.87
C ARG A 58 -7.38 8.08 2.71
N ALA A 59 -8.57 7.59 3.09
CA ALA A 59 -9.48 8.30 3.97
C ALA A 59 -9.03 8.27 5.44
N LEU A 60 -8.07 7.41 5.78
CA LEU A 60 -7.54 7.27 7.12
C LEU A 60 -6.43 8.30 7.40
N ASN A 61 -6.44 8.87 8.58
CA ASN A 61 -5.30 9.63 9.08
C ASN A 61 -4.27 8.67 9.69
N LEU A 62 -3.33 8.20 8.85
CA LEU A 62 -2.34 7.21 9.25
C LEU A 62 -1.40 7.72 10.36
N ASP A 63 -1.12 9.02 10.42
CA ASP A 63 -0.26 9.61 11.45
C ASP A 63 -0.94 9.51 12.82
N THR A 64 -2.24 9.76 12.90
CA THR A 64 -3.02 9.62 14.13
C THR A 64 -3.20 8.16 14.54
N LEU A 65 -3.54 7.28 13.59
CA LEU A 65 -3.77 5.85 13.86
C LEU A 65 -2.50 5.11 14.28
N CYS A 66 -1.35 5.49 13.72
CA CYS A 66 -0.09 4.79 13.93
C CYS A 66 0.87 5.50 14.89
N GLY A 67 0.44 6.60 15.53
CA GLY A 67 1.25 7.32 16.54
C GLY A 67 2.43 8.10 15.96
N GLY A 68 2.31 8.60 14.73
CA GLY A 68 3.36 9.34 14.03
C GLY A 68 4.49 8.43 13.51
N LYS A 69 5.38 9.00 12.71
CA LYS A 69 6.59 8.29 12.25
C LYS A 69 7.53 8.09 13.44
N THR A 70 7.48 6.94 14.07
CA THR A 70 8.58 6.54 14.94
C THR A 70 9.81 6.28 14.06
N SER A 71 10.83 7.08 14.26
CA SER A 71 12.10 7.07 13.50
C SER A 71 12.90 5.76 13.62
N VAL A 72 12.38 4.74 14.28
CA VAL A 72 13.13 3.52 14.65
C VAL A 72 12.46 2.22 14.14
N GLY A 73 11.24 2.27 13.59
CA GLY A 73 10.57 1.07 13.10
C GLY A 73 10.12 1.21 11.65
N THR A 74 10.79 0.52 10.74
CA THR A 74 10.40 0.43 9.33
C THR A 74 9.22 -0.52 9.09
N GLY A 75 8.69 -1.14 10.15
CA GLY A 75 7.53 -2.02 10.16
C GLY A 75 6.39 -1.43 11.01
N GLY A 76 5.35 -2.22 11.23
CA GLY A 76 4.20 -1.86 12.05
C GLY A 76 2.93 -1.63 11.24
N MET A 77 1.90 -1.09 11.88
CA MET A 77 0.60 -0.91 11.22
C MET A 77 0.66 0.06 10.04
N TYR A 78 1.51 1.08 10.10
CA TYR A 78 1.70 2.03 9.02
C TYR A 78 2.16 1.34 7.71
N SER A 79 3.21 0.49 7.77
CA SER A 79 3.70 -0.22 6.57
C SER A 79 2.67 -1.21 6.04
N LYS A 80 1.89 -1.86 6.93
CA LYS A 80 0.82 -2.78 6.55
C LYS A 80 -0.31 -2.06 5.81
N LEU A 81 -0.74 -0.90 6.30
CA LEU A 81 -1.77 -0.09 5.64
C LEU A 81 -1.27 0.49 4.30
N LEU A 82 0.00 0.91 4.24
CA LEU A 82 0.59 1.41 3.01
C LEU A 82 0.70 0.30 1.95
N SER A 83 1.11 -0.91 2.33
CA SER A 83 1.15 -2.07 1.42
C SER A 83 -0.25 -2.50 0.99
N ALA A 84 -1.22 -2.51 1.91
CA ALA A 84 -2.62 -2.79 1.59
C ALA A 84 -3.21 -1.77 0.59
N HIS A 85 -2.91 -0.48 0.76
CA HIS A 85 -3.30 0.56 -0.20
C HIS A 85 -2.72 0.29 -1.60
N ARG A 86 -1.43 -0.03 -1.69
CA ARG A 86 -0.79 -0.37 -2.97
C ARG A 86 -1.46 -1.57 -3.64
N VAL A 87 -1.72 -2.62 -2.88
CA VAL A 87 -2.38 -3.84 -3.37
C VAL A 87 -3.82 -3.56 -3.81
N ALA A 88 -4.55 -2.73 -3.08
CA ALA A 88 -5.91 -2.32 -3.44
C ALA A 88 -5.99 -1.65 -4.82
N GLN A 89 -4.96 -0.90 -5.23
CA GLN A 89 -4.88 -0.29 -6.58
C GLN A 89 -4.80 -1.31 -7.71
N LEU A 90 -4.37 -2.54 -7.43
CA LEU A 90 -4.39 -3.67 -8.38
C LEU A 90 -5.75 -4.37 -8.44
N GLY A 91 -6.71 -3.97 -7.63
CA GLY A 91 -8.01 -4.62 -7.50
C GLY A 91 -7.97 -5.87 -6.62
N VAL A 92 -6.91 -6.05 -5.82
CA VAL A 92 -6.74 -7.17 -4.91
C VAL A 92 -7.08 -6.74 -3.49
N PRO A 93 -7.97 -7.45 -2.78
CA PRO A 93 -8.27 -7.16 -1.38
C PRO A 93 -7.12 -7.57 -0.47
N THR A 94 -7.09 -6.97 0.73
CA THR A 94 -6.14 -7.36 1.78
C THR A 94 -6.87 -7.74 3.05
N ALA A 95 -6.48 -8.86 3.68
CA ALA A 95 -6.89 -9.25 5.02
C ALA A 95 -5.74 -9.04 6.00
N ILE A 96 -5.92 -8.20 7.01
CA ILE A 96 -4.95 -7.99 8.10
C ILE A 96 -5.46 -8.77 9.30
N LEU A 97 -4.78 -9.88 9.65
CA LEU A 97 -5.26 -10.89 10.58
C LEU A 97 -4.35 -11.02 11.82
N PRO A 98 -4.92 -11.45 12.98
CA PRO A 98 -4.14 -11.75 14.19
C PRO A 98 -3.29 -13.00 14.00
N GLY A 99 -2.01 -12.83 13.67
CA GLY A 99 -1.09 -13.94 13.38
C GLY A 99 -0.74 -14.82 14.57
N CYS A 100 -1.04 -14.39 15.80
CA CYS A 100 -0.83 -15.16 17.02
C CYS A 100 -2.01 -16.11 17.36
N GLU A 101 -3.14 -15.97 16.68
CA GLU A 101 -4.29 -16.84 16.89
C GLU A 101 -4.18 -18.10 16.02
N PRO A 102 -4.68 -19.26 16.49
CA PRO A 102 -4.72 -20.48 15.70
C PRO A 102 -5.74 -20.37 14.56
N ASP A 103 -5.43 -21.04 13.46
CA ASP A 103 -6.34 -21.27 12.34
C ASP A 103 -6.95 -20.01 11.70
N VAL A 104 -6.32 -18.84 11.83
CA VAL A 104 -6.88 -17.56 11.31
C VAL A 104 -7.16 -17.61 9.81
N ILE A 105 -6.33 -18.30 9.02
CA ILE A 105 -6.52 -18.40 7.56
C ILE A 105 -7.73 -19.31 7.25
N PRO A 106 -7.82 -20.55 7.75
CA PRO A 106 -9.03 -21.36 7.60
C PRO A 106 -10.31 -20.67 8.09
N ARG A 107 -10.27 -19.95 9.21
CA ARG A 107 -11.40 -19.20 9.77
C ARG A 107 -11.85 -18.07 8.83
N LEU A 108 -10.89 -17.34 8.24
CA LEU A 108 -11.19 -16.32 7.22
C LEU A 108 -11.96 -16.94 6.05
N PHE A 109 -11.47 -18.07 5.50
CA PHE A 109 -12.11 -18.75 4.37
C PHE A 109 -13.44 -19.43 4.74
N ALA A 110 -13.66 -19.70 6.02
CA ALA A 110 -14.98 -20.15 6.53
C ALA A 110 -15.99 -18.98 6.66
N GLY A 111 -15.58 -17.75 6.37
CA GLY A 111 -16.43 -16.55 6.41
C GLY A 111 -16.54 -15.92 7.79
N GLU A 112 -15.65 -16.24 8.73
CA GLU A 112 -15.60 -15.59 10.03
C GLU A 112 -15.12 -14.13 9.89
N THR A 113 -15.79 -13.23 10.60
CA THR A 113 -15.35 -11.83 10.69
C THR A 113 -14.18 -11.74 11.66
N ILE A 114 -12.96 -11.77 11.14
CA ILE A 114 -11.71 -11.76 11.90
C ILE A 114 -10.73 -10.76 11.31
N GLY A 115 -10.11 -9.96 12.19
CA GLY A 115 -9.16 -8.94 11.77
C GLY A 115 -9.80 -7.78 11.01
N THR A 116 -9.10 -7.26 10.03
CA THR A 116 -9.52 -6.13 9.20
C THR A 116 -9.48 -6.49 7.74
N TRP A 117 -10.56 -6.30 7.03
CA TRP A 117 -10.65 -6.43 5.58
C TRP A 117 -10.46 -5.07 4.91
N VAL A 118 -9.47 -4.95 4.03
CA VAL A 118 -9.25 -3.75 3.20
C VAL A 118 -9.79 -4.01 1.81
N ARG A 119 -10.74 -3.20 1.37
CA ARG A 119 -11.37 -3.36 0.07
C ARG A 119 -10.46 -2.95 -1.08
N PRO A 120 -10.55 -3.64 -2.22
CA PRO A 120 -9.85 -3.24 -3.45
C PRO A 120 -10.46 -1.96 -4.01
N GLU A 121 -9.65 -1.16 -4.72
CA GLU A 121 -10.15 0.01 -5.45
C GLU A 121 -11.00 -0.41 -6.64
N GLN A 122 -12.09 0.33 -6.91
CA GLN A 122 -12.95 0.07 -8.07
C GLN A 122 -12.26 0.43 -9.40
N ARG A 123 -11.40 1.46 -9.39
CA ARG A 123 -10.57 1.85 -10.53
C ARG A 123 -9.16 1.29 -10.35
N THR A 124 -8.90 0.18 -10.99
CA THR A 124 -7.60 -0.47 -10.92
C THR A 124 -6.60 0.17 -11.87
N VAL A 125 -5.34 0.18 -11.46
CA VAL A 125 -4.22 0.52 -12.35
C VAL A 125 -3.74 -0.74 -13.07
N SER A 126 -3.26 -0.58 -14.31
CA SER A 126 -2.65 -1.72 -15.01
C SER A 126 -1.37 -2.16 -14.28
N ARG A 127 -1.05 -3.46 -14.36
CA ARG A 127 0.18 -4.05 -13.77
C ARG A 127 1.44 -3.27 -14.18
N ARG A 128 1.50 -2.83 -15.45
CA ARG A 128 2.62 -2.01 -15.94
C ARG A 128 2.72 -0.65 -15.25
N LYS A 129 1.60 0.05 -15.06
CA LYS A 129 1.57 1.34 -14.35
C LYS A 129 1.94 1.17 -12.88
N TYR A 130 1.45 0.10 -12.24
CA TYR A 130 1.79 -0.26 -10.88
C TYR A 130 3.31 -0.49 -10.74
N TRP A 131 3.88 -1.29 -11.64
CA TRP A 131 5.33 -1.54 -11.63
C TRP A 131 6.15 -0.25 -11.76
N LEU A 132 5.78 0.62 -12.71
CA LEU A 132 6.45 1.91 -12.90
C LEU A 132 6.32 2.82 -11.67
N ALA A 133 5.19 2.79 -10.96
CA ALA A 133 4.97 3.64 -9.80
C ALA A 133 5.74 3.19 -8.55
N TYR A 134 5.93 1.87 -8.37
CA TYR A 134 6.41 1.33 -7.10
C TYR A 134 7.74 0.56 -7.18
N GLN A 135 8.18 0.16 -8.37
CA GLN A 135 9.43 -0.59 -8.56
C GLN A 135 10.47 0.15 -9.40
N ALA A 136 10.07 1.17 -10.18
CA ALA A 136 11.03 1.97 -10.91
C ALA A 136 11.81 2.87 -9.93
N ASP A 137 13.11 2.95 -10.13
CA ASP A 137 13.98 3.90 -9.42
C ASP A 137 14.12 5.16 -10.30
N PRO A 138 13.37 6.25 -10.01
CA PRO A 138 13.38 7.43 -10.84
C PRO A 138 14.72 8.15 -10.72
N GLN A 139 15.36 8.39 -11.86
CA GLN A 139 16.65 9.08 -11.94
C GLN A 139 16.51 10.60 -12.07
N GLY A 140 15.27 11.08 -12.29
CA GLY A 140 15.03 12.51 -12.46
C GLY A 140 13.56 12.89 -12.40
N THR A 141 13.30 14.19 -12.51
CA THR A 141 11.96 14.79 -12.48
C THR A 141 11.76 15.66 -13.70
N LEU A 142 10.62 15.49 -14.37
CA LEU A 142 10.19 16.34 -15.47
C LEU A 142 9.05 17.25 -14.98
N TYR A 143 9.18 18.55 -15.19
CA TYR A 143 8.12 19.51 -14.99
C TYR A 143 7.37 19.72 -16.29
N LEU A 144 6.04 19.73 -16.22
CA LEU A 144 5.18 19.81 -17.39
C LEU A 144 4.36 21.09 -17.36
N ASP A 145 4.05 21.63 -18.54
CA ASP A 145 3.02 22.64 -18.65
C ASP A 145 1.63 22.08 -18.34
N THR A 146 0.65 22.97 -18.13
CA THR A 146 -0.71 22.58 -17.75
C THR A 146 -1.42 21.71 -18.81
N GLY A 147 -1.16 21.95 -20.09
CA GLY A 147 -1.76 21.20 -21.20
C GLY A 147 -1.18 19.78 -21.28
N ALA A 148 0.14 19.65 -21.19
CA ALA A 148 0.81 18.34 -21.16
C ALA A 148 0.41 17.54 -19.91
N ALA A 149 0.35 18.17 -18.75
CA ALA A 149 -0.08 17.54 -17.50
C ALA A 149 -1.53 17.01 -17.60
N ASP A 150 -2.45 17.78 -18.12
CA ASP A 150 -3.83 17.36 -18.36
C ASP A 150 -3.92 16.21 -19.38
N ALA A 151 -3.21 16.34 -20.51
CA ALA A 151 -3.20 15.30 -21.54
C ALA A 151 -2.71 13.94 -21.03
N VAL A 152 -1.64 13.93 -20.23
CA VAL A 152 -1.09 12.70 -19.64
C VAL A 152 -1.97 12.16 -18.53
N ARG A 153 -2.40 13.03 -17.57
CA ARG A 153 -3.08 12.63 -16.34
C ARG A 153 -4.52 12.21 -16.58
N ASN A 154 -5.25 12.99 -17.37
CA ASN A 154 -6.70 12.83 -17.53
C ASN A 154 -7.08 12.14 -18.84
N HIS A 155 -6.27 12.27 -19.88
CA HIS A 155 -6.58 11.73 -21.20
C HIS A 155 -5.67 10.56 -21.63
N GLY A 156 -4.72 10.14 -20.78
CA GLY A 156 -3.84 9.00 -21.04
C GLY A 156 -2.99 9.14 -22.30
N LYS A 157 -2.69 10.36 -22.73
CA LYS A 157 -1.87 10.67 -23.91
C LYS A 157 -0.38 10.51 -23.59
N SER A 158 0.42 10.36 -24.64
CA SER A 158 1.89 10.36 -24.51
C SER A 158 2.40 11.77 -24.24
N LEU A 159 3.43 11.87 -23.40
CA LEU A 159 4.15 13.11 -23.20
C LEU A 159 5.01 13.44 -24.44
N LEU A 160 4.86 14.65 -24.95
CA LEU A 160 5.68 15.18 -26.02
C LEU A 160 6.74 16.13 -25.45
N PRO A 161 7.95 16.23 -26.06
CA PRO A 161 9.01 17.12 -25.58
C PRO A 161 8.58 18.58 -25.42
N GLY A 162 7.68 19.07 -26.30
CA GLY A 162 7.18 20.44 -26.25
C GLY A 162 6.33 20.77 -25.01
N GLY A 163 5.87 19.76 -24.27
CA GLY A 163 5.13 19.95 -23.03
C GLY A 163 6.01 19.91 -21.76
N ILE A 164 7.34 19.76 -21.92
CA ILE A 164 8.29 19.73 -20.81
C ILE A 164 8.85 21.15 -20.61
N THR A 165 8.66 21.70 -19.43
CA THR A 165 9.13 23.05 -19.07
C THR A 165 10.48 23.03 -18.36
N GLU A 166 10.77 21.97 -17.58
CA GLU A 166 12.00 21.86 -16.82
C GLU A 166 12.35 20.38 -16.57
N VAL A 167 13.64 20.11 -16.42
CA VAL A 167 14.19 18.75 -16.21
C VAL A 167 15.22 18.80 -15.10
N HIS A 168 15.07 17.94 -14.09
CA HIS A 168 16.02 17.76 -12.99
C HIS A 168 16.44 16.30 -12.89
N GLY A 169 17.72 16.05 -12.65
CA GLY A 169 18.29 14.70 -12.48
C GLY A 169 19.37 14.39 -13.50
N SER A 170 19.86 13.17 -13.49
CA SER A 170 20.84 12.64 -14.46
C SER A 170 20.14 11.69 -15.43
N PHE A 171 20.42 11.84 -16.72
CA PHE A 171 19.89 11.01 -17.81
C PHE A 171 21.03 10.30 -18.51
#